data_fc8e135b45b58d9d629f428c72049bdd
#
_entry.id   fc8e135b45b58d9d629f428c72049bdd
#
_cell.length_a   1.000
_cell.length_b   1.000
_cell.length_c   1.000
_cell.angle_alpha   90.00
_cell.angle_beta   90.00
_cell.angle_gamma   90.00
#
_symmetry.space_group_name_H-M   'P 1'
#
loop_
_entity.id
_entity.type
_entity.pdbx_description
1 polymer ?
#
loop_
_entity_poly.entity_id
_entity_poly.type
_entity_poly.pdbx_seq_one_letter_code
_entity_poly.pdbx_strand_id
1 'polypeptide(L)'
;MTDPFSPLSEEELQELDHFMLYEVDNDESMTLDALDGYLHAIAIGPITLHPSQWMPGILGEGSAMMPPVESLEKLNHIMGLIMRLFNSIIAALEDEPREIFPLWNTQEYLGKEYDDAESWTYGFCAGVNLCRREWQPLLETPQGQNWYRPIALLGEDDFEPQQDALTRTPDLRGELALQIPQAVIAIYEYW
;
A
#
# COMPACT_ATOMS: atom_id res chain seq x y z
N MET A 1 19.32 19.62 -2.03
CA MET A 1 18.32 19.20 -1.04
C MET A 1 17.13 18.78 -1.86
N THR A 2 16.79 17.50 -1.87
CA THR A 2 15.68 16.97 -2.67
C THR A 2 14.37 17.46 -2.03
N ASP A 3 13.39 17.81 -2.88
CA ASP A 3 12.07 18.22 -2.40
C ASP A 3 11.40 17.05 -1.65
N PRO A 4 10.95 17.21 -0.40
CA PRO A 4 10.35 16.15 0.39
C PRO A 4 9.02 15.63 -0.16
N PHE A 5 8.41 16.31 -1.12
CA PHE A 5 7.16 15.94 -1.78
C PHE A 5 7.37 15.37 -3.19
N SER A 6 8.60 15.38 -3.70
CA SER A 6 8.87 14.80 -5.02
C SER A 6 8.78 13.27 -4.98
N PRO A 7 8.21 12.62 -6.01
CA PRO A 7 8.26 11.16 -6.14
C PRO A 7 9.69 10.62 -6.05
N LEU A 8 9.82 9.37 -5.62
CA LEU A 8 11.10 8.67 -5.68
C LEU A 8 11.50 8.45 -7.14
N SER A 9 12.81 8.53 -7.43
CA SER A 9 13.34 8.09 -8.72
C SER A 9 13.29 6.56 -8.81
N GLU A 10 13.43 6.03 -10.04
CA GLU A 10 13.50 4.59 -10.26
C GLU A 10 14.67 3.95 -9.48
N GLU A 11 15.81 4.61 -9.39
CA GLU A 11 16.98 4.15 -8.63
C GLU A 11 16.69 4.10 -7.13
N GLU A 12 15.97 5.09 -6.58
CA GLU A 12 15.57 5.15 -5.18
C GLU A 12 14.49 4.10 -4.85
N LEU A 13 13.57 3.84 -5.77
CA LEU A 13 12.59 2.76 -5.63
C LEU A 13 13.29 1.38 -5.63
N GLN A 14 14.26 1.16 -6.53
CA GLN A 14 15.05 -0.07 -6.56
C GLN A 14 15.89 -0.25 -5.29
N GLU A 15 16.46 0.83 -4.75
CA GLU A 15 17.18 0.78 -3.48
C GLU A 15 16.27 0.39 -2.32
N LEU A 16 15.07 0.99 -2.24
CA LEU A 16 14.08 0.68 -1.22
C LEU A 16 13.60 -0.77 -1.34
N ASP A 17 13.26 -1.23 -2.53
CA ASP A 17 12.85 -2.61 -2.81
C ASP A 17 13.94 -3.62 -2.43
N HIS A 18 15.19 -3.35 -2.82
CA HIS A 18 16.33 -4.19 -2.44
C HIS A 18 16.50 -4.29 -0.92
N PHE A 19 16.37 -3.16 -0.22
CA PHE A 19 16.46 -3.15 1.24
C PHE A 19 15.37 -4.01 1.87
N MET A 20 14.11 -3.84 1.45
CA MET A 20 12.97 -4.58 1.98
C MET A 20 13.08 -6.09 1.74
N LEU A 21 13.55 -6.50 0.56
CA LEU A 21 13.63 -7.91 0.17
C LEU A 21 14.85 -8.65 0.71
N TYR A 22 16.00 -7.98 0.88
CA TYR A 22 17.27 -8.66 1.09
C TYR A 22 18.02 -8.25 2.36
N GLU A 23 17.71 -7.10 2.93
CA GLU A 23 18.46 -6.59 4.08
C GLU A 23 17.66 -6.61 5.38
N VAL A 24 16.35 -6.72 5.29
CA VAL A 24 15.49 -6.96 6.45
C VAL A 24 15.47 -8.45 6.72
N ASP A 25 16.07 -8.87 7.85
CA ASP A 25 16.10 -10.28 8.27
C ASP A 25 14.77 -10.66 8.96
N ASN A 26 13.70 -10.55 8.20
CA ASN A 26 12.35 -10.83 8.70
C ASN A 26 11.42 -11.19 7.53
N ASP A 27 10.91 -12.42 7.53
CA ASP A 27 9.96 -12.93 6.54
C ASP A 27 8.60 -12.17 6.56
N GLU A 28 8.37 -11.32 7.57
CA GLU A 28 7.16 -10.52 7.72
C GLU A 28 7.32 -9.08 7.21
N SER A 29 8.49 -8.71 6.66
CA SER A 29 8.68 -7.39 6.05
C SER A 29 7.79 -7.20 4.82
N MET A 30 7.31 -5.98 4.61
CA MET A 30 6.52 -5.66 3.43
C MET A 30 7.38 -5.66 2.17
N THR A 31 6.82 -6.08 1.04
CA THR A 31 7.36 -5.78 -0.30
C THR A 31 7.10 -4.32 -0.65
N LEU A 32 7.75 -3.79 -1.70
CA LEU A 32 7.59 -2.38 -2.10
C LEU A 32 6.14 -2.05 -2.49
N ASP A 33 5.47 -2.95 -3.20
CA ASP A 33 4.06 -2.81 -3.56
C ASP A 33 3.13 -2.86 -2.33
N ALA A 34 3.38 -3.76 -1.38
CA ALA A 34 2.65 -3.78 -0.11
C ALA A 34 2.88 -2.51 0.72
N LEU A 35 4.11 -1.99 0.75
CA LEU A 35 4.42 -0.73 1.40
C LEU A 35 3.65 0.44 0.76
N ASP A 36 3.61 0.51 -0.56
CA ASP A 36 2.86 1.56 -1.27
C ASP A 36 1.36 1.51 -0.93
N GLY A 37 0.75 0.33 -0.95
CA GLY A 37 -0.64 0.15 -0.54
C GLY A 37 -0.90 0.54 0.92
N TYR A 38 0.00 0.15 1.82
CA TYR A 38 -0.05 0.49 3.23
C TYR A 38 -0.01 2.01 3.46
N LEU A 39 0.89 2.70 2.78
CA LEU A 39 1.03 4.16 2.87
C LEU A 39 -0.19 4.89 2.28
N HIS A 40 -0.78 4.37 1.20
CA HIS A 40 -2.04 4.91 0.66
C HIS A 40 -3.17 4.83 1.69
N ALA A 41 -3.36 3.69 2.37
CA ALA A 41 -4.38 3.55 3.40
C ALA A 41 -4.19 4.52 4.57
N ILE A 42 -2.94 4.77 4.97
CA ILE A 42 -2.62 5.73 6.03
C ILE A 42 -2.87 7.17 5.56
N ALA A 43 -2.50 7.50 4.31
CA ALA A 43 -2.65 8.84 3.76
C ALA A 43 -4.12 9.24 3.62
N ILE A 44 -5.00 8.31 3.20
CA ILE A 44 -6.44 8.59 3.00
C ILE A 44 -7.31 8.24 4.21
N GLY A 45 -6.72 7.72 5.29
CA GLY A 45 -7.46 7.28 6.46
C GLY A 45 -8.17 8.42 7.21
N PRO A 46 -9.21 8.09 8.00
CA PRO A 46 -10.06 9.06 8.69
C PRO A 46 -9.36 9.85 9.79
N ILE A 47 -8.19 9.41 10.21
CA ILE A 47 -7.39 10.06 11.25
C ILE A 47 -5.91 10.15 10.84
N THR A 48 -5.26 11.21 11.26
CA THR A 48 -3.82 11.34 11.06
C THR A 48 -3.06 10.47 12.06
N LEU A 49 -2.34 9.47 11.56
CA LEU A 49 -1.46 8.63 12.37
C LEU A 49 -0.05 9.21 12.41
N HIS A 50 0.54 9.26 13.60
CA HIS A 50 1.94 9.68 13.74
C HIS A 50 2.88 8.59 13.19
N PRO A 51 4.02 8.92 12.54
CA PRO A 51 4.95 7.93 11.99
C PRO A 51 5.36 6.81 12.96
N SER A 52 5.50 7.12 14.25
CA SER A 52 5.79 6.10 15.27
C SER A 52 4.71 5.03 15.47
N GLN A 53 3.51 5.24 14.93
CA GLN A 53 2.39 4.30 15.05
C GLN A 53 2.34 3.31 13.88
N TRP A 54 2.81 3.72 12.70
CA TRP A 54 2.73 2.90 11.49
C TRP A 54 4.09 2.41 10.97
N MET A 55 5.18 3.15 11.24
CA MET A 55 6.51 2.78 10.80
C MET A 55 6.97 1.37 11.30
N PRO A 56 6.68 0.94 12.53
CA PRO A 56 7.05 -0.40 12.98
C PRO A 56 6.41 -1.54 12.17
N GLY A 57 5.19 -1.33 11.62
CA GLY A 57 4.50 -2.34 10.81
C GLY A 57 5.15 -2.62 9.45
N ILE A 58 6.04 -1.74 8.97
CA ILE A 58 6.70 -1.90 7.67
C ILE A 58 7.75 -3.01 7.71
N LEU A 59 8.46 -3.16 8.83
CA LEU A 59 9.56 -4.10 8.99
C LEU A 59 9.14 -5.44 9.62
N GLY A 60 7.84 -5.62 9.87
CA GLY A 60 7.25 -6.81 10.50
C GLY A 60 7.24 -6.76 12.04
N GLU A 61 6.29 -7.50 12.63
CA GLU A 61 6.20 -7.67 14.08
C GLU A 61 7.36 -8.56 14.55
N GLY A 62 8.16 -8.10 15.48
CA GLY A 62 9.34 -8.81 15.96
C GLY A 62 10.66 -8.09 15.67
N SER A 63 10.62 -7.08 14.83
CA SER A 63 11.74 -6.13 14.64
C SER A 63 11.96 -5.21 15.85
N ALA A 64 11.64 -5.67 17.06
CA ALA A 64 12.05 -5.02 18.31
C ALA A 64 13.59 -4.91 18.44
N MET A 65 14.33 -5.65 17.64
CA MET A 65 15.66 -5.31 17.20
C MET A 65 15.56 -4.84 15.75
N MET A 66 15.83 -3.56 15.53
CA MET A 66 16.09 -3.04 14.20
C MET A 66 16.97 -4.03 13.45
N PRO A 67 16.71 -4.27 12.15
CA PRO A 67 17.57 -5.15 11.36
C PRO A 67 19.02 -4.73 11.60
N PRO A 68 19.99 -5.65 11.54
CA PRO A 68 21.39 -5.31 11.65
C PRO A 68 21.78 -4.41 10.47
N VAL A 69 21.41 -3.16 10.58
CA VAL A 69 21.76 -2.14 9.62
C VAL A 69 23.21 -1.79 9.87
N GLU A 70 24.05 -1.92 8.88
CA GLU A 70 25.49 -1.70 8.98
C GLU A 70 25.85 -0.30 9.50
N SER A 71 24.90 0.67 9.38
CA SER A 71 25.02 1.99 9.96
C SER A 71 23.68 2.66 10.23
N LEU A 72 23.62 3.53 11.24
CA LEU A 72 22.49 4.43 11.49
C LEU A 72 22.22 5.37 10.29
N GLU A 73 23.25 5.67 9.51
CA GLU A 73 23.14 6.52 8.32
C GLU A 73 22.27 5.85 7.25
N LYS A 74 22.49 4.55 6.99
CA LYS A 74 21.68 3.79 6.02
C LYS A 74 20.23 3.71 6.48
N LEU A 75 19.98 3.40 7.74
CA LEU A 75 18.62 3.37 8.27
C LEU A 75 17.92 4.73 8.12
N ASN A 76 18.58 5.81 8.51
CA ASN A 76 18.01 7.15 8.36
C ASN A 76 17.73 7.50 6.90
N HIS A 77 18.57 7.03 5.96
CA HIS A 77 18.36 7.21 4.54
C HIS A 77 17.10 6.47 4.07
N ILE A 78 16.96 5.18 4.39
CA ILE A 78 15.78 4.37 4.04
C ILE A 78 14.49 4.97 4.64
N MET A 79 14.53 5.36 5.91
CA MET A 79 13.42 6.06 6.55
C MET A 79 13.04 7.35 5.82
N GLY A 80 14.05 8.06 5.32
CA GLY A 80 13.87 9.24 4.49
C GLY A 80 13.18 8.94 3.16
N LEU A 81 13.52 7.81 2.50
CA LEU A 81 12.86 7.36 1.27
C LEU A 81 11.38 7.01 1.55
N ILE A 82 11.10 6.25 2.61
CA ILE A 82 9.73 5.90 3.00
C ILE A 82 8.89 7.16 3.28
N MET A 83 9.44 8.11 4.02
CA MET A 83 8.72 9.37 4.31
C MET A 83 8.49 10.20 3.04
N ARG A 84 9.43 10.20 2.10
CA ARG A 84 9.25 10.91 0.83
C ARG A 84 8.22 10.23 -0.06
N LEU A 85 8.19 8.90 -0.11
CA LEU A 85 7.14 8.14 -0.78
C LEU A 85 5.77 8.49 -0.19
N PHE A 86 5.62 8.49 1.13
CA PHE A 86 4.40 8.88 1.81
C PHE A 86 3.96 10.31 1.48
N ASN A 87 4.89 11.26 1.51
CA ASN A 87 4.60 12.66 1.20
C ASN A 87 4.21 12.85 -0.27
N SER A 88 4.81 12.09 -1.20
CA SER A 88 4.46 12.16 -2.63
C SER A 88 3.05 11.61 -2.89
N ILE A 89 2.61 10.58 -2.14
CA ILE A 89 1.23 10.08 -2.18
C ILE A 89 0.25 11.20 -1.74
N ILE A 90 0.54 11.86 -0.63
CA ILE A 90 -0.29 12.98 -0.14
C ILE A 90 -0.35 14.09 -1.18
N ALA A 91 0.78 14.49 -1.75
CA ALA A 91 0.83 15.53 -2.77
C ALA A 91 -0.03 15.17 -4.00
N ALA A 92 0.05 13.92 -4.49
CA ALA A 92 -0.76 13.46 -5.61
C ALA A 92 -2.27 13.46 -5.31
N LEU A 93 -2.66 13.19 -4.05
CA LEU A 93 -4.06 13.26 -3.61
C LEU A 93 -4.59 14.70 -3.46
N GLU A 94 -3.71 15.67 -3.21
CA GLU A 94 -4.06 17.10 -3.11
C GLU A 94 -4.10 17.81 -4.47
N ASP A 95 -3.45 17.25 -5.50
CA ASP A 95 -3.46 17.81 -6.87
C ASP A 95 -4.82 17.65 -7.56
N GLU A 96 -5.08 18.50 -8.58
CA GLU A 96 -6.28 18.43 -9.42
C GLU A 96 -5.91 18.40 -10.92
N PRO A 97 -6.33 17.39 -11.70
CA PRO A 97 -7.19 16.27 -11.27
C PRO A 97 -6.42 15.27 -10.39
N ARG A 98 -7.12 14.64 -9.43
CA ARG A 98 -6.55 13.59 -8.59
C ARG A 98 -6.28 12.34 -9.40
N GLU A 99 -5.04 11.90 -9.36
CA GLU A 99 -4.62 10.64 -9.98
C GLU A 99 -3.70 9.91 -9.00
N ILE A 100 -3.85 8.62 -8.89
CA ILE A 100 -2.91 7.77 -8.16
C ILE A 100 -2.31 6.75 -9.11
N PHE A 101 -1.05 6.45 -8.90
CA PHE A 101 -0.26 5.49 -9.68
C PHE A 101 0.31 4.44 -8.73
N PRO A 102 -0.47 3.39 -8.40
CA PRO A 102 -0.02 2.36 -7.47
C PRO A 102 1.24 1.66 -7.98
N LEU A 103 2.18 1.38 -7.09
CA LEU A 103 3.41 0.66 -7.38
C LEU A 103 3.17 -0.84 -7.30
N TRP A 104 2.43 -1.39 -8.24
CA TRP A 104 2.25 -2.85 -8.37
C TRP A 104 2.94 -3.41 -9.60
N ASN A 105 3.11 -4.72 -9.60
CA ASN A 105 3.71 -5.44 -10.70
C ASN A 105 2.67 -5.78 -11.77
N THR A 106 3.15 -6.22 -12.93
CA THR A 106 2.32 -6.85 -13.95
C THR A 106 2.67 -8.32 -14.06
N GLN A 107 1.69 -9.15 -14.43
CA GLN A 107 1.91 -10.55 -14.75
C GLN A 107 1.35 -10.90 -16.12
N GLU A 108 2.04 -11.79 -16.83
CA GLU A 108 1.58 -12.30 -18.12
C GLU A 108 0.71 -13.55 -17.91
N TYR A 109 -0.48 -13.54 -18.53
CA TYR A 109 -1.36 -14.69 -18.58
C TYR A 109 -2.00 -14.79 -19.96
N LEU A 110 -1.85 -15.95 -20.62
CA LEU A 110 -2.37 -16.22 -21.98
C LEU A 110 -1.95 -15.17 -23.03
N GLY A 111 -0.72 -14.63 -22.93
CA GLY A 111 -0.17 -13.64 -23.84
C GLY A 111 -0.72 -12.22 -23.66
N LYS A 112 -1.29 -11.92 -22.49
CA LYS A 112 -1.70 -10.58 -22.08
C LYS A 112 -1.09 -10.24 -20.74
N GLU A 113 -0.77 -8.97 -20.57
CA GLU A 113 -0.33 -8.41 -19.28
C GLU A 113 -1.54 -7.95 -18.47
N TYR A 114 -1.49 -8.22 -17.18
CA TYR A 114 -2.49 -7.84 -16.18
C TYR A 114 -1.79 -7.22 -14.96
N ASP A 115 -2.41 -6.22 -14.38
CA ASP A 115 -1.97 -5.64 -13.12
C ASP A 115 -2.12 -6.65 -11.98
N ASP A 116 -1.05 -6.84 -11.21
CA ASP A 116 -1.03 -7.69 -10.02
C ASP A 116 -1.06 -6.82 -8.77
N ALA A 117 -2.27 -6.61 -8.26
CA ALA A 117 -2.49 -5.73 -7.11
C ALA A 117 -2.63 -6.49 -5.77
N GLU A 118 -2.39 -7.82 -5.72
CA GLU A 118 -2.64 -8.62 -4.50
C GLU A 118 -1.77 -8.14 -3.33
N SER A 119 -0.45 -8.00 -3.51
CA SER A 119 0.43 -7.51 -2.45
C SER A 119 0.10 -6.07 -2.06
N TRP A 120 -0.19 -5.21 -3.04
CA TRP A 120 -0.58 -3.82 -2.78
C TRP A 120 -1.84 -3.73 -1.93
N THR A 121 -2.87 -4.49 -2.26
CA THR A 121 -4.13 -4.52 -1.50
C THR A 121 -3.97 -5.15 -0.13
N TYR A 122 -3.12 -6.17 0.01
CA TYR A 122 -2.74 -6.70 1.32
C TYR A 122 -2.14 -5.61 2.21
N GLY A 123 -1.19 -4.83 1.69
CA GLY A 123 -0.62 -3.69 2.40
C GLY A 123 -1.66 -2.63 2.76
N PHE A 124 -2.56 -2.30 1.83
CA PHE A 124 -3.66 -1.37 2.08
C PHE A 124 -4.56 -1.86 3.24
N CYS A 125 -4.95 -3.13 3.25
CA CYS A 125 -5.74 -3.73 4.33
C CYS A 125 -4.98 -3.69 5.67
N ALA A 126 -3.67 -3.93 5.66
CA ALA A 126 -2.84 -3.78 6.86
C ALA A 126 -2.85 -2.34 7.40
N GLY A 127 -2.78 -1.33 6.53
CA GLY A 127 -2.91 0.08 6.90
C GLY A 127 -4.28 0.42 7.49
N VAL A 128 -5.36 -0.07 6.89
CA VAL A 128 -6.73 0.05 7.43
C VAL A 128 -6.83 -0.56 8.83
N ASN A 129 -6.19 -1.71 9.05
CA ASN A 129 -6.23 -2.43 10.32
C ASN A 129 -5.55 -1.70 11.47
N LEU A 130 -4.64 -0.75 11.22
CA LEU A 130 -4.06 0.10 12.28
C LEU A 130 -5.12 0.93 13.03
N CYS A 131 -6.19 1.32 12.34
CA CYS A 131 -7.29 2.10 12.91
C CYS A 131 -8.64 1.64 12.35
N ARG A 132 -8.86 0.32 12.30
CA ARG A 132 -10.06 -0.32 11.73
C ARG A 132 -11.37 0.25 12.28
N ARG A 133 -11.38 0.60 13.56
CA ARG A 133 -12.55 1.17 14.21
C ARG A 133 -12.95 2.52 13.61
N GLU A 134 -11.98 3.33 13.28
CA GLU A 134 -12.18 4.65 12.69
C GLU A 134 -12.64 4.56 11.23
N TRP A 135 -12.32 3.45 10.54
CA TRP A 135 -12.80 3.15 9.20
C TRP A 135 -14.25 2.63 9.16
N GLN A 136 -14.80 2.15 10.28
CA GLN A 136 -16.17 1.58 10.32
C GLN A 136 -17.25 2.51 9.73
N PRO A 137 -17.27 3.84 9.98
CA PRO A 137 -18.28 4.71 9.40
C PRO A 137 -18.38 4.62 7.87
N LEU A 138 -17.26 4.46 7.16
CA LEU A 138 -17.26 4.21 5.73
C LEU A 138 -17.66 2.78 5.41
N LEU A 139 -17.03 1.78 6.04
CA LEU A 139 -17.21 0.36 5.74
C LEU A 139 -18.62 -0.16 6.03
N GLU A 140 -19.42 0.51 6.87
CA GLU A 140 -20.80 0.18 7.16
C GLU A 140 -21.80 0.78 6.15
N THR A 141 -21.36 1.71 5.30
CA THR A 141 -22.22 2.26 4.24
C THR A 141 -22.20 1.37 3.00
N PRO A 142 -23.34 1.21 2.28
CA PRO A 142 -23.37 0.46 1.03
C PRO A 142 -22.37 1.00 -0.02
N GLN A 143 -22.17 2.31 -0.03
CA GLN A 143 -21.26 2.99 -0.94
C GLN A 143 -19.80 2.71 -0.59
N GLY A 144 -19.41 2.82 0.69
CA GLY A 144 -18.07 2.52 1.16
C GLY A 144 -17.72 1.04 0.98
N GLN A 145 -18.67 0.13 1.22
CA GLN A 145 -18.50 -1.30 0.94
C GLN A 145 -18.20 -1.54 -0.54
N ASN A 146 -18.89 -0.84 -1.44
CA ASN A 146 -18.67 -0.99 -2.88
C ASN A 146 -17.28 -0.48 -3.30
N TRP A 147 -16.80 0.63 -2.73
CA TRP A 147 -15.45 1.14 -2.99
C TRP A 147 -14.36 0.24 -2.40
N TYR A 148 -14.56 -0.25 -1.18
CA TYR A 148 -13.58 -1.09 -0.51
C TYR A 148 -13.51 -2.53 -1.07
N ARG A 149 -14.59 -2.99 -1.71
CA ARG A 149 -14.74 -4.38 -2.18
C ARG A 149 -13.60 -4.89 -3.08
N PRO A 150 -13.13 -4.19 -4.14
CA PRO A 150 -12.02 -4.69 -4.97
C PRO A 150 -10.73 -4.82 -4.17
N ILE A 151 -10.49 -3.94 -3.19
CA ILE A 151 -9.33 -3.99 -2.31
C ILE A 151 -9.42 -5.21 -1.39
N ALA A 152 -10.57 -5.40 -0.73
CA ALA A 152 -10.76 -6.50 0.20
C ALA A 152 -10.76 -7.88 -0.48
N LEU A 153 -11.32 -8.00 -1.69
CA LEU A 153 -11.30 -9.26 -2.45
C LEU A 153 -9.89 -9.72 -2.83
N LEU A 154 -8.95 -8.79 -3.04
CA LEU A 154 -7.58 -9.11 -3.39
C LEU A 154 -6.65 -9.17 -2.16
N GLY A 155 -6.95 -8.43 -1.08
CA GLY A 155 -6.03 -8.24 0.04
C GLY A 155 -6.47 -8.83 1.39
N GLU A 156 -7.76 -9.18 1.58
CA GLU A 156 -8.24 -9.83 2.81
C GLU A 156 -8.51 -11.32 2.54
N ASP A 157 -8.15 -12.18 3.49
CA ASP A 157 -8.50 -13.58 3.46
C ASP A 157 -10.00 -13.76 3.82
N ASP A 158 -10.67 -14.68 3.10
CA ASP A 158 -12.06 -15.08 3.38
C ASP A 158 -13.08 -13.93 3.45
N PHE A 159 -12.87 -12.86 2.65
CA PHE A 159 -13.74 -11.68 2.65
C PHE A 159 -15.19 -12.01 2.23
N GLU A 160 -15.36 -12.82 1.19
CA GLU A 160 -16.65 -13.27 0.69
C GLU A 160 -16.65 -14.78 0.42
N PRO A 161 -17.80 -15.49 0.59
CA PRO A 161 -17.87 -16.93 0.29
C PRO A 161 -17.54 -17.32 -1.17
N GLN A 162 -17.53 -16.34 -2.08
CA GLN A 162 -17.28 -16.52 -3.51
C GLN A 162 -15.92 -15.93 -3.94
N GLN A 163 -15.10 -15.48 -3.01
CA GLN A 163 -13.82 -14.81 -3.29
C GLN A 163 -12.94 -15.63 -4.24
N ASP A 164 -12.73 -16.91 -3.98
CA ASP A 164 -11.96 -17.81 -4.83
C ASP A 164 -12.46 -17.85 -6.29
N ALA A 165 -13.76 -17.74 -6.51
CA ALA A 165 -14.33 -17.73 -7.84
C ALA A 165 -14.09 -16.40 -8.56
N LEU A 166 -14.00 -15.30 -7.82
CA LEU A 166 -13.82 -13.93 -8.32
C LEU A 166 -12.35 -13.57 -8.55
N THR A 167 -11.41 -14.31 -7.94
CA THR A 167 -9.97 -13.99 -7.95
C THR A 167 -9.09 -15.09 -8.51
N ARG A 168 -9.66 -16.23 -8.98
CA ARG A 168 -8.91 -17.43 -9.34
C ARG A 168 -7.95 -17.28 -10.53
N THR A 169 -8.20 -16.32 -11.42
CA THR A 169 -7.39 -16.14 -12.63
C THR A 169 -6.82 -14.72 -12.69
N PRO A 170 -5.62 -14.51 -13.29
CA PRO A 170 -5.01 -13.20 -13.40
C PRO A 170 -5.89 -12.15 -14.09
N ASP A 171 -6.69 -12.52 -15.09
CA ASP A 171 -7.62 -11.61 -15.74
C ASP A 171 -8.72 -11.11 -14.80
N LEU A 172 -9.29 -11.99 -13.96
CA LEU A 172 -10.27 -11.57 -12.95
C LEU A 172 -9.66 -10.65 -11.90
N ARG A 173 -8.42 -10.95 -11.46
CA ARG A 173 -7.70 -10.08 -10.52
C ARG A 173 -7.37 -8.73 -11.16
N GLY A 174 -6.93 -8.72 -12.42
CA GLY A 174 -6.68 -7.49 -13.17
C GLY A 174 -7.93 -6.63 -13.36
N GLU A 175 -9.11 -7.23 -13.56
CA GLU A 175 -10.38 -6.49 -13.61
C GLU A 175 -10.71 -5.80 -12.26
N LEU A 176 -10.35 -6.41 -11.15
CA LEU A 176 -10.49 -5.80 -9.82
C LEU A 176 -9.44 -4.69 -9.62
N ALA A 177 -8.18 -4.93 -10.02
CA ALA A 177 -7.10 -3.96 -9.93
C ALA A 177 -7.44 -2.62 -10.63
N LEU A 178 -8.05 -2.69 -11.82
CA LEU A 178 -8.48 -1.51 -12.58
C LEU A 178 -9.49 -0.60 -11.83
N GLN A 179 -10.18 -1.12 -10.82
CA GLN A 179 -11.16 -0.36 -10.04
C GLN A 179 -10.52 0.38 -8.85
N ILE A 180 -9.33 -0.04 -8.42
CA ILE A 180 -8.69 0.44 -7.19
C ILE A 180 -8.36 1.94 -7.22
N PRO A 181 -7.77 2.52 -8.28
CA PRO A 181 -7.43 3.94 -8.29
C PRO A 181 -8.64 4.84 -8.02
N GLN A 182 -9.75 4.58 -8.68
CA GLN A 182 -10.98 5.35 -8.48
C GLN A 182 -11.62 5.09 -7.11
N ALA A 183 -11.52 3.87 -6.60
CA ALA A 183 -12.01 3.52 -5.27
C ALA A 183 -11.24 4.28 -4.18
N VAL A 184 -9.92 4.36 -4.29
CA VAL A 184 -9.05 5.08 -3.35
C VAL A 184 -9.37 6.57 -3.34
N ILE A 185 -9.52 7.19 -4.52
CA ILE A 185 -9.92 8.61 -4.64
C ILE A 185 -11.30 8.84 -4.00
N ALA A 186 -12.28 7.97 -4.29
CA ALA A 186 -13.62 8.09 -3.72
C ALA A 186 -13.64 7.91 -2.19
N ILE A 187 -12.79 7.05 -1.65
CA ILE A 187 -12.61 6.89 -0.19
C ILE A 187 -11.98 8.16 0.40
N TYR A 188 -10.95 8.72 -0.23
CA TYR A 188 -10.32 9.97 0.20
C TYR A 188 -11.31 11.14 0.23
N GLU A 189 -12.19 11.26 -0.78
CA GLU A 189 -13.20 12.32 -0.87
C GLU A 189 -14.38 12.14 0.10
N TYR A 190 -14.51 10.96 0.70
CA TYR A 190 -15.56 10.66 1.68
C TYR A 190 -15.29 11.32 3.03
N TRP A 191 -14.03 11.46 3.44
CA TRP A 191 -13.64 12.04 4.73
C TRP A 191 -13.55 13.55 4.69
#